data_bf5534f1e74cae90fc1d5a5a1cba24f8
#
_entry.id   bf5534f1e74cae90fc1d5a5a1cba24f8
#
_cell.length_a   1.000
_cell.length_b   1.000
_cell.length_c   1.000
_cell.angle_alpha   90.00
_cell.angle_beta   90.00
_cell.angle_gamma   90.00
#
_symmetry.space_group_name_H-M   'P 1'
#
loop_
_entity.id
_entity.type
_entity.pdbx_description
1 polymer ?
#
loop_
_entity_poly.entity_id
_entity_poly.type
_entity_poly.pdbx_seq_one_letter_code
_entity_poly.pdbx_strand_id
1 'polypeptide(L)'
;LQTSTEKENYNVIIDYITIFFPSNCYEKLIKNTLGMSLERFETIESAPLGYSKRLTWLNVINVLISEDDPKKGTIIELSGQGCRHLEMILNSRKIDWKIFIQTVFESYGHFTRLDLSLDDYKGVLDLPELAKKIKSGYFTTSFRNCDVIQSQNLFYNDSNGLTLYVGSRKSLTHFVGIRKIMNNVENEEFL
;
A
#
# COMPACT_ATOMS: atom_id res chain seq x y z
N LEU A 1 -26.44 25.52 -12.14
CA LEU A 1 -25.41 24.94 -13.02
C LEU A 1 -24.80 23.77 -12.26
N GLN A 2 -25.36 22.57 -12.46
CA GLN A 2 -24.77 21.31 -11.98
C GLN A 2 -23.61 21.00 -12.93
N THR A 3 -22.38 21.13 -12.43
CA THR A 3 -21.21 20.54 -13.07
C THR A 3 -21.31 19.03 -12.90
N SER A 4 -21.59 18.32 -13.99
CA SER A 4 -21.41 16.88 -14.07
C SER A 4 -19.94 16.57 -13.79
N THR A 5 -19.66 16.02 -12.62
CA THR A 5 -18.35 15.43 -12.32
C THR A 5 -18.15 14.28 -13.30
N GLU A 6 -17.26 14.46 -14.28
CA GLU A 6 -16.69 13.34 -15.03
C GLU A 6 -16.14 12.37 -13.99
N LYS A 7 -16.66 11.15 -13.95
CA LYS A 7 -16.10 10.08 -13.11
C LYS A 7 -14.65 9.89 -13.55
N GLU A 8 -13.71 10.18 -12.67
CA GLU A 8 -12.29 9.94 -12.92
C GLU A 8 -12.08 8.51 -13.40
N ASN A 9 -11.28 8.36 -14.45
CA ASN A 9 -11.06 7.06 -15.10
C ASN A 9 -10.20 6.13 -14.26
N TYR A 10 -9.59 6.65 -13.19
CA TYR A 10 -8.69 5.96 -12.28
C TYR A 10 -8.84 6.52 -10.88
N ASN A 11 -8.48 5.71 -9.90
CA ASN A 11 -8.38 6.09 -8.50
C ASN A 11 -6.97 5.84 -7.99
N VAL A 12 -6.38 6.83 -7.33
CA VAL A 12 -5.07 6.68 -6.67
C VAL A 12 -5.30 6.50 -5.19
N ILE A 13 -4.79 5.42 -4.64
CA ILE A 13 -4.90 5.09 -3.23
C ILE A 13 -3.54 4.83 -2.60
N ILE A 14 -3.43 5.12 -1.33
CA ILE A 14 -2.26 4.71 -0.54
C ILE A 14 -2.48 3.26 -0.12
N ASP A 15 -1.57 2.35 -0.55
CA ASP A 15 -1.75 0.91 -0.38
C ASP A 15 -0.83 0.28 0.66
N TYR A 16 0.26 0.94 1.02
CA TYR A 16 1.13 0.53 2.11
C TYR A 16 1.89 1.71 2.69
N ILE A 17 2.04 1.72 4.00
CA ILE A 17 2.82 2.74 4.71
C ILE A 17 3.71 2.08 5.74
N THR A 18 4.97 2.52 5.82
CA THR A 18 5.83 2.29 6.98
C THR A 18 6.40 3.64 7.43
N ILE A 19 6.21 3.97 8.70
CA ILE A 19 6.68 5.20 9.31
C ILE A 19 7.62 4.85 10.45
N PHE A 20 8.79 5.47 10.47
CA PHE A 20 9.69 5.42 11.60
C PHE A 20 9.58 6.70 12.43
N PHE A 21 9.51 6.57 13.73
CA PHE A 21 9.60 7.65 14.71
C PHE A 21 10.80 7.43 15.63
N PRO A 22 11.67 8.44 15.82
CA PRO A 22 12.80 8.32 16.75
C PRO A 22 12.37 8.25 18.24
N SER A 23 11.09 8.48 18.51
CA SER A 23 10.50 8.42 19.82
C SER A 23 9.99 7.01 20.17
N ASN A 24 10.17 6.59 21.42
CA ASN A 24 9.59 5.36 21.96
C ASN A 24 8.25 5.59 22.71
N CYS A 25 7.68 6.78 22.61
CA CYS A 25 6.37 7.10 23.20
C CYS A 25 5.21 6.59 22.32
N TYR A 26 5.21 5.29 22.03
CA TYR A 26 4.27 4.66 21.08
C TYR A 26 2.80 4.90 21.42
N GLU A 27 2.41 5.00 22.70
CA GLU A 27 1.04 5.31 23.12
C GLU A 27 0.58 6.67 22.59
N LYS A 28 1.45 7.69 22.71
CA LYS A 28 1.18 9.03 22.16
C LYS A 28 1.13 9.01 20.64
N LEU A 29 2.02 8.24 20.00
CA LEU A 29 2.04 8.09 18.55
C LEU A 29 0.75 7.42 18.03
N ILE A 30 0.30 6.32 18.67
CA ILE A 30 -0.96 5.66 18.32
C ILE A 30 -2.13 6.64 18.44
N LYS A 31 -2.22 7.35 19.57
CA LYS A 31 -3.30 8.29 19.83
C LYS A 31 -3.28 9.50 18.89
N ASN A 32 -2.13 10.14 18.72
CA ASN A 32 -2.04 11.42 18.01
C ASN A 32 -1.93 11.23 16.50
N THR A 33 -1.18 10.24 16.05
CA THR A 33 -0.95 9.99 14.62
C THR A 33 -2.05 9.14 14.02
N LEU A 34 -2.39 7.99 14.63
CA LEU A 34 -3.43 7.12 14.11
C LEU A 34 -4.84 7.50 14.55
N GLY A 35 -4.98 8.28 15.63
CA GLY A 35 -6.29 8.60 16.21
C GLY A 35 -6.97 7.42 16.87
N MET A 36 -6.20 6.43 17.32
CA MET A 36 -6.69 5.18 17.89
C MET A 36 -6.39 5.10 19.38
N SER A 37 -7.16 4.27 20.10
CA SER A 37 -6.87 3.91 21.51
C SER A 37 -5.94 2.69 21.51
N LEU A 38 -4.98 2.70 22.45
CA LEU A 38 -4.05 1.58 22.68
C LEU A 38 -4.79 0.27 23.01
N GLU A 39 -5.91 0.36 23.72
CA GLU A 39 -6.75 -0.78 24.12
C GLU A 39 -7.29 -1.62 22.94
N ARG A 40 -7.25 -1.07 21.72
CA ARG A 40 -7.65 -1.79 20.50
C ARG A 40 -6.58 -2.73 19.96
N PHE A 41 -5.35 -2.61 20.47
CA PHE A 41 -4.23 -3.37 19.98
C PHE A 41 -3.99 -4.61 20.85
N GLU A 42 -3.74 -5.72 20.18
CA GLU A 42 -3.24 -6.95 20.81
C GLU A 42 -1.71 -6.86 20.88
N THR A 43 -1.13 -7.33 21.98
CA THR A 43 0.33 -7.39 22.17
C THR A 43 0.86 -8.75 21.77
N ILE A 44 1.87 -8.78 20.93
CA ILE A 44 2.63 -9.97 20.54
C ILE A 44 4.06 -9.80 21.02
N GLU A 45 4.52 -10.74 21.86
CA GLU A 45 5.85 -10.74 22.50
C GLU A 45 6.99 -11.12 21.53
N SER A 46 6.81 -10.84 20.24
CA SER A 46 7.78 -11.06 19.18
C SER A 46 7.55 -10.10 18.05
N ALA A 47 8.62 -9.49 17.55
CA ALA A 47 8.54 -8.54 16.45
C ALA A 47 9.72 -8.71 15.48
N PRO A 48 9.54 -8.37 14.18
CA PRO A 48 10.62 -8.36 13.22
C PRO A 48 11.63 -7.25 13.51
N LEU A 49 12.71 -7.23 12.73
CA LEU A 49 13.75 -6.18 12.75
C LEU A 49 14.44 -6.02 14.12
N GLY A 50 14.36 -7.05 14.99
CA GLY A 50 14.95 -7.03 16.31
C GLY A 50 14.21 -6.14 17.32
N TYR A 51 12.98 -5.74 17.06
CA TYR A 51 12.10 -5.14 18.07
C TYR A 51 11.64 -6.20 19.06
N SER A 52 11.36 -5.80 20.31
CA SER A 52 10.97 -6.74 21.37
C SER A 52 9.50 -7.14 21.28
N LYS A 53 8.63 -6.21 20.91
CA LYS A 53 7.18 -6.41 20.87
C LYS A 53 6.54 -5.79 19.63
N ARG A 54 5.41 -6.36 19.25
CA ARG A 54 4.53 -5.84 18.22
C ARG A 54 3.13 -5.65 18.79
N LEU A 55 2.61 -4.43 18.73
CA LEU A 55 1.21 -4.16 18.94
C LEU A 55 0.51 -4.27 17.59
N THR A 56 -0.56 -5.04 17.50
CA THR A 56 -1.28 -5.25 16.24
C THR A 56 -2.77 -4.99 16.39
N TRP A 57 -3.36 -4.36 15.40
CA TRP A 57 -4.80 -4.22 15.26
C TRP A 57 -5.26 -4.91 13.98
N LEU A 58 -6.07 -5.96 14.14
CA LEU A 58 -6.59 -6.82 13.06
C LEU A 58 -5.50 -7.37 12.11
N ASN A 59 -4.25 -7.47 12.55
CA ASN A 59 -3.08 -7.82 11.73
C ASN A 59 -2.83 -6.92 10.51
N VAL A 60 -3.47 -5.74 10.44
CA VAL A 60 -3.36 -4.79 9.32
C VAL A 60 -2.69 -3.48 9.69
N ILE A 61 -2.68 -3.11 10.99
CA ILE A 61 -1.87 -2.02 11.54
C ILE A 61 -0.97 -2.61 12.61
N ASN A 62 0.32 -2.44 12.46
CA ASN A 62 1.33 -2.93 13.39
C ASN A 62 2.16 -1.77 13.93
N VAL A 63 2.49 -1.82 15.21
CA VAL A 63 3.39 -0.89 15.88
C VAL A 63 4.50 -1.70 16.53
N LEU A 64 5.73 -1.54 16.02
CA LEU A 64 6.90 -2.25 16.53
C LEU A 64 7.56 -1.37 17.60
N ILE A 65 7.77 -1.94 18.78
CA ILE A 65 8.34 -1.26 19.93
C ILE A 65 9.51 -2.06 20.52
N SER A 66 10.46 -1.36 21.12
CA SER A 66 11.58 -1.96 21.85
C SER A 66 11.56 -1.46 23.27
N GLU A 67 11.29 -2.36 24.22
CA GLU A 67 11.35 -2.05 25.64
C GLU A 67 12.81 -2.05 26.16
N ASP A 68 13.63 -2.89 25.53
CA ASP A 68 15.03 -3.08 25.92
C ASP A 68 15.96 -1.98 25.39
N ASP A 69 15.54 -1.31 24.29
CA ASP A 69 16.31 -0.23 23.68
C ASP A 69 15.41 0.96 23.32
N PRO A 70 15.20 1.91 24.22
CA PRO A 70 14.38 3.09 23.94
C PRO A 70 14.90 3.97 22.78
N LYS A 71 16.18 3.86 22.45
CA LYS A 71 16.79 4.63 21.35
C LYS A 71 16.43 4.10 19.98
N LYS A 72 15.92 2.88 19.91
CA LYS A 72 15.53 2.22 18.67
C LYS A 72 14.33 2.87 17.99
N GLY A 73 13.54 3.66 18.74
CA GLY A 73 12.36 4.33 18.23
C GLY A 73 11.18 3.36 18.01
N THR A 74 10.20 3.83 17.29
CA THR A 74 8.94 3.11 16.99
C THR A 74 8.73 3.02 15.48
N ILE A 75 8.31 1.86 14.98
CA ILE A 75 7.86 1.70 13.59
C ILE A 75 6.35 1.50 13.61
N ILE A 76 5.65 2.20 12.73
CA ILE A 76 4.22 1.98 12.44
C ILE A 76 4.10 1.48 11.01
N GLU A 77 3.46 0.33 10.83
CA GLU A 77 3.22 -0.29 9.54
C GLU A 77 1.72 -0.44 9.29
N LEU A 78 1.26 -0.03 8.11
CA LEU A 78 -0.11 -0.19 7.65
C LEU A 78 -0.10 -0.93 6.31
N SER A 79 -0.74 -2.09 6.25
CA SER A 79 -1.02 -2.79 4.99
C SER A 79 -2.18 -2.12 4.24
N GLY A 80 -2.49 -2.58 3.02
CA GLY A 80 -3.58 -2.01 2.22
C GLY A 80 -4.90 -1.86 2.98
N GLN A 81 -5.34 -2.89 3.69
CA GLN A 81 -6.53 -2.80 4.55
C GLN A 81 -6.31 -1.86 5.74
N GLY A 82 -5.11 -1.84 6.32
CA GLY A 82 -4.75 -0.89 7.38
C GLY A 82 -4.84 0.55 6.90
N CYS A 83 -4.40 0.84 5.67
CA CYS A 83 -4.55 2.15 5.06
C CYS A 83 -6.03 2.53 4.85
N ARG A 84 -6.87 1.57 4.41
CA ARG A 84 -8.33 1.81 4.28
C ARG A 84 -8.97 2.13 5.63
N HIS A 85 -8.62 1.38 6.68
CA HIS A 85 -9.12 1.65 8.02
C HIS A 85 -8.64 3.01 8.56
N LEU A 86 -7.37 3.35 8.36
CA LEU A 86 -6.87 4.67 8.73
C LEU A 86 -7.61 5.78 7.98
N GLU A 87 -7.85 5.62 6.68
CA GLU A 87 -8.61 6.57 5.87
C GLU A 87 -10.03 6.80 6.42
N MET A 88 -10.71 5.74 6.84
CA MET A 88 -12.02 5.87 7.50
C MET A 88 -11.92 6.68 8.81
N ILE A 89 -10.89 6.45 9.63
CA ILE A 89 -10.64 7.21 10.86
C ILE A 89 -10.36 8.68 10.54
N LEU A 90 -9.49 8.94 9.57
CA LEU A 90 -9.16 10.30 9.13
C LEU A 90 -10.40 11.04 8.64
N ASN A 91 -11.20 10.41 7.78
CA ASN A 91 -12.44 10.97 7.25
C ASN A 91 -13.44 11.30 8.38
N SER A 92 -13.59 10.41 9.37
CA SER A 92 -14.46 10.67 10.52
C SER A 92 -14.04 11.89 11.34
N ARG A 93 -12.75 12.21 11.32
CA ARG A 93 -12.14 13.38 11.99
C ARG A 93 -12.03 14.60 11.07
N LYS A 94 -12.47 14.50 9.81
CA LYS A 94 -12.32 15.54 8.77
C LYS A 94 -10.85 15.90 8.52
N ILE A 95 -9.97 14.91 8.56
CA ILE A 95 -8.54 15.01 8.28
C ILE A 95 -8.30 14.32 6.93
N ASP A 96 -7.58 14.96 6.03
CA ASP A 96 -7.13 14.35 4.79
C ASP A 96 -5.71 13.74 4.91
N TRP A 97 -5.28 13.01 3.90
CA TRP A 97 -3.95 12.41 3.86
C TRP A 97 -2.82 13.44 3.94
N LYS A 98 -3.03 14.65 3.41
CA LYS A 98 -2.03 15.72 3.47
C LYS A 98 -1.80 16.16 4.91
N ILE A 99 -2.87 16.38 5.68
CA ILE A 99 -2.77 16.73 7.08
C ILE A 99 -2.15 15.59 7.89
N PHE A 100 -2.52 14.33 7.59
CA PHE A 100 -1.89 13.17 8.22
C PHE A 100 -0.37 13.14 7.98
N ILE A 101 0.08 13.31 6.74
CA ILE A 101 1.50 13.34 6.38
C ILE A 101 2.23 14.49 7.11
N GLN A 102 1.62 15.66 7.19
CA GLN A 102 2.16 16.80 7.97
C GLN A 102 2.30 16.44 9.45
N THR A 103 1.28 15.82 10.05
CA THR A 103 1.31 15.39 11.47
C THR A 103 2.44 14.41 11.74
N VAL A 104 2.71 13.49 10.80
CA VAL A 104 3.86 12.57 10.88
C VAL A 104 5.16 13.34 10.96
N PHE A 105 5.40 14.31 10.06
CA PHE A 105 6.63 15.10 10.06
C PHE A 105 6.75 16.00 11.30
N GLU A 106 5.66 16.63 11.75
CA GLU A 106 5.63 17.43 12.96
C GLU A 106 5.95 16.60 14.23
N SER A 107 5.67 15.29 14.17
CA SER A 107 6.03 14.33 15.21
C SER A 107 7.45 13.73 15.01
N TYR A 108 8.28 14.33 14.17
CA TYR A 108 9.61 13.86 13.79
C TYR A 108 9.62 12.47 13.16
N GLY A 109 8.48 12.01 12.64
CA GLY A 109 8.39 10.77 11.88
C GLY A 109 8.84 10.95 10.44
N HIS A 110 9.24 9.86 9.81
CA HIS A 110 9.52 9.84 8.38
C HIS A 110 9.07 8.52 7.75
N PHE A 111 8.63 8.60 6.51
CA PHE A 111 8.19 7.44 5.76
C PHE A 111 9.41 6.65 5.28
N THR A 112 9.51 5.39 5.68
CA THR A 112 10.52 4.45 5.16
C THR A 112 9.96 3.63 4.00
N ARG A 113 8.61 3.56 3.87
CA ARG A 113 7.91 2.98 2.73
C ARG A 113 6.57 3.68 2.52
N LEU A 114 6.26 3.98 1.28
CA LEU A 114 4.96 4.50 0.85
C LEU A 114 4.64 3.91 -0.53
N ASP A 115 3.63 3.04 -0.57
CA ASP A 115 3.15 2.45 -1.81
C ASP A 115 1.86 3.16 -2.23
N LEU A 116 1.82 3.57 -3.49
CA LEU A 116 0.63 4.11 -4.12
C LEU A 116 0.11 3.08 -5.13
N SER A 117 -1.18 2.81 -5.10
CA SER A 117 -1.86 2.01 -6.10
C SER A 117 -2.70 2.91 -7.01
N LEU A 118 -2.67 2.62 -8.29
CA LEU A 118 -3.51 3.23 -9.30
C LEU A 118 -4.48 2.18 -9.80
N ASP A 119 -5.76 2.34 -9.45
CA ASP A 119 -6.83 1.47 -9.93
C ASP A 119 -7.40 2.04 -11.23
N ASP A 120 -7.11 1.39 -12.34
CA ASP A 120 -7.61 1.75 -13.67
C ASP A 120 -8.82 0.90 -14.03
N TYR A 121 -10.01 1.41 -13.74
CA TYR A 121 -11.27 0.70 -13.98
C TYR A 121 -11.71 0.67 -15.44
N LYS A 122 -11.14 1.53 -16.28
CA LYS A 122 -11.51 1.64 -17.69
C LYS A 122 -10.49 1.03 -18.66
N GLY A 123 -9.37 0.52 -18.14
CA GLY A 123 -8.29 -0.04 -18.95
C GLY A 123 -7.59 1.00 -19.82
N VAL A 124 -7.47 2.23 -19.33
CA VAL A 124 -6.74 3.30 -20.02
C VAL A 124 -5.26 2.95 -20.16
N LEU A 125 -4.72 2.27 -19.12
CA LEU A 125 -3.36 1.78 -19.12
C LEU A 125 -3.28 0.37 -19.72
N ASP A 126 -2.92 0.27 -21.00
CA ASP A 126 -2.70 -1.02 -21.66
C ASP A 126 -1.36 -1.64 -21.24
N LEU A 127 -1.39 -2.42 -20.13
CA LEU A 127 -0.19 -3.10 -19.62
C LEU A 127 0.42 -4.11 -20.59
N PRO A 128 -0.33 -4.92 -21.36
CA PRO A 128 0.22 -5.77 -22.42
C PRO A 128 1.00 -4.99 -23.49
N GLU A 129 0.43 -3.90 -23.98
CA GLU A 129 1.11 -3.05 -24.96
C GLU A 129 2.33 -2.36 -24.37
N LEU A 130 2.26 -1.92 -23.12
CA LEU A 130 3.40 -1.36 -22.38
C LEU A 130 4.52 -2.40 -22.22
N ALA A 131 4.19 -3.62 -21.83
CA ALA A 131 5.16 -4.71 -21.71
C ALA A 131 5.83 -5.03 -23.05
N LYS A 132 5.07 -5.01 -24.15
CA LYS A 132 5.58 -5.19 -25.52
C LYS A 132 6.55 -4.07 -25.91
N LYS A 133 6.20 -2.81 -25.66
CA LYS A 133 7.06 -1.65 -25.93
C LYS A 133 8.36 -1.70 -25.14
N ILE A 134 8.30 -2.13 -23.87
CA ILE A 134 9.52 -2.32 -23.07
C ILE A 134 10.41 -3.40 -23.67
N LYS A 135 9.87 -4.56 -24.02
CA LYS A 135 10.63 -5.68 -24.62
C LYS A 135 11.26 -5.32 -25.96
N SER A 136 10.61 -4.47 -26.75
CA SER A 136 11.11 -4.03 -28.06
C SER A 136 12.02 -2.80 -28.01
N GLY A 137 12.32 -2.27 -26.82
CA GLY A 137 13.18 -1.10 -26.67
C GLY A 137 12.53 0.26 -27.00
N TYR A 138 11.22 0.28 -27.25
CA TYR A 138 10.47 1.52 -27.54
C TYR A 138 10.00 2.25 -26.27
N PHE A 139 10.55 1.88 -25.11
CA PHE A 139 10.18 2.49 -23.82
C PHE A 139 11.40 3.18 -23.20
N THR A 140 11.31 4.48 -23.01
CA THR A 140 12.37 5.25 -22.35
C THR A 140 12.00 5.47 -20.89
N THR A 141 12.90 5.08 -19.98
CA THR A 141 12.74 5.23 -18.53
C THR A 141 14.09 5.45 -17.85
N SER A 142 14.09 6.11 -16.70
CA SER A 142 15.26 6.18 -15.83
C SER A 142 15.52 4.90 -15.04
N PHE A 143 14.58 3.96 -15.01
CA PHE A 143 14.75 2.68 -14.37
C PHE A 143 15.62 1.74 -15.22
N ARG A 144 16.48 0.95 -14.56
CA ARG A 144 17.43 0.06 -15.24
C ARG A 144 16.91 -1.36 -15.47
N ASN A 145 15.93 -1.79 -14.69
CA ASN A 145 15.41 -3.15 -14.70
C ASN A 145 13.91 -3.16 -14.97
N CYS A 146 13.46 -4.20 -15.64
CA CYS A 146 12.04 -4.47 -15.82
C CYS A 146 11.83 -5.98 -15.83
N ASP A 147 10.87 -6.46 -15.01
CA ASP A 147 10.43 -7.85 -14.99
C ASP A 147 8.97 -7.91 -15.45
N VAL A 148 8.69 -8.81 -16.39
CA VAL A 148 7.33 -9.08 -16.89
C VAL A 148 6.96 -10.48 -16.46
N ILE A 149 5.98 -10.63 -15.59
CA ILE A 149 5.47 -11.91 -15.12
C ILE A 149 4.07 -12.10 -15.72
N GLN A 150 3.90 -13.14 -16.51
CA GLN A 150 2.62 -13.52 -17.11
C GLN A 150 2.18 -14.86 -16.54
N SER A 151 1.00 -14.88 -15.95
CA SER A 151 0.36 -16.10 -15.47
C SER A 151 -0.53 -16.67 -16.58
N GLN A 152 -0.45 -17.98 -16.81
CA GLN A 152 -1.22 -18.64 -17.84
C GLN A 152 -1.98 -19.82 -17.23
N ASN A 153 -3.26 -19.97 -17.60
CA ASN A 153 -4.05 -21.13 -17.26
C ASN A 153 -3.80 -22.21 -18.31
N LEU A 154 -3.16 -23.29 -17.91
CA LEU A 154 -2.79 -24.36 -18.85
C LEU A 154 -3.99 -25.19 -19.33
N PHE A 155 -5.11 -25.19 -18.60
CA PHE A 155 -6.32 -25.93 -18.99
C PHE A 155 -7.14 -25.19 -20.05
N TYR A 156 -7.25 -23.86 -19.91
CA TYR A 156 -8.05 -23.04 -20.82
C TYR A 156 -7.21 -22.28 -21.84
N ASN A 157 -5.88 -22.45 -21.80
CA ASN A 157 -4.91 -21.71 -22.62
C ASN A 157 -5.12 -20.20 -22.61
N ASP A 158 -5.58 -19.68 -21.47
CA ASP A 158 -5.93 -18.29 -21.27
C ASP A 158 -4.98 -17.62 -20.27
N SER A 159 -4.88 -16.30 -20.34
CA SER A 159 -4.01 -15.50 -19.47
C SER A 159 -4.71 -15.21 -18.14
N ASN A 160 -4.13 -15.63 -17.03
CA ASN A 160 -4.65 -15.33 -15.68
C ASN A 160 -4.27 -13.94 -15.17
N GLY A 161 -3.42 -13.23 -15.87
CA GLY A 161 -2.99 -11.89 -15.48
C GLY A 161 -1.58 -11.56 -15.96
N LEU A 162 -1.25 -10.29 -15.88
CA LEU A 162 0.04 -9.73 -16.20
C LEU A 162 0.50 -8.82 -15.06
N THR A 163 1.74 -9.03 -14.61
CA THR A 163 2.40 -8.13 -13.65
C THR A 163 3.66 -7.58 -14.28
N LEU A 164 3.78 -6.26 -14.27
CA LEU A 164 4.92 -5.53 -14.78
C LEU A 164 5.62 -4.84 -13.61
N TYR A 165 6.88 -5.17 -13.38
CA TYR A 165 7.75 -4.48 -12.45
C TYR A 165 8.73 -3.60 -13.21
N VAL A 166 8.76 -2.31 -12.94
CA VAL A 166 9.71 -1.36 -13.53
C VAL A 166 10.54 -0.74 -12.41
N GLY A 167 11.84 -0.95 -12.43
CA GLY A 167 12.75 -0.62 -11.36
C GLY A 167 13.15 -1.83 -10.52
N SER A 168 14.12 -1.66 -9.63
CA SER A 168 14.54 -2.70 -8.69
C SER A 168 13.64 -2.69 -7.46
N ARG A 169 13.18 -3.86 -7.01
CA ARG A 169 12.44 -4.01 -5.73
C ARG A 169 13.26 -3.56 -4.51
N LYS A 170 14.58 -3.43 -4.66
CA LYS A 170 15.49 -2.92 -3.64
C LYS A 170 15.71 -1.41 -3.74
N SER A 171 15.15 -0.76 -4.77
CA SER A 171 15.23 0.67 -4.96
C SER A 171 14.23 1.39 -4.07
N LEU A 172 14.53 2.65 -3.72
CA LEU A 172 13.60 3.53 -3.00
C LEU A 172 12.31 3.79 -3.78
N THR A 173 12.38 3.65 -5.11
CA THR A 173 11.22 3.86 -5.99
C THR A 173 11.19 2.77 -7.04
N HIS A 174 10.03 2.17 -7.24
CA HIS A 174 9.74 1.26 -8.34
C HIS A 174 8.25 1.34 -8.69
N PHE A 175 7.92 0.95 -9.90
CA PHE A 175 6.53 0.87 -10.38
C PHE A 175 6.12 -0.58 -10.51
N VAL A 176 4.88 -0.88 -10.11
CA VAL A 176 4.28 -2.21 -10.28
C VAL A 176 2.91 -2.04 -10.94
N GLY A 177 2.78 -2.54 -12.16
CA GLY A 177 1.50 -2.63 -12.87
C GLY A 177 0.95 -4.05 -12.77
N ILE A 178 -0.30 -4.21 -12.34
CA ILE A 178 -0.96 -5.51 -12.23
C ILE A 178 -2.26 -5.46 -13.02
N ARG A 179 -2.39 -6.30 -14.05
CA ARG A 179 -3.65 -6.56 -14.74
C ARG A 179 -4.21 -7.89 -14.22
N LYS A 180 -5.35 -7.82 -13.56
CA LYS A 180 -6.13 -9.01 -13.20
C LYS A 180 -7.19 -9.23 -14.27
N ILE A 181 -7.33 -10.47 -14.75
CA ILE A 181 -8.47 -10.86 -15.56
C ILE A 181 -9.54 -11.31 -14.58
N MET A 182 -10.65 -10.57 -14.52
CA MET A 182 -11.83 -11.06 -13.82
C MET A 182 -12.48 -12.08 -14.73
N ASN A 183 -12.42 -13.36 -14.35
CA ASN A 183 -13.30 -14.34 -14.96
C ASN A 183 -14.71 -13.96 -14.50
N ASN A 184 -15.53 -13.48 -15.42
CA ASN A 184 -16.97 -13.46 -15.22
C ASN A 184 -17.41 -14.91 -15.12
N VAL A 185 -17.57 -15.40 -13.89
CA VAL A 185 -18.40 -16.58 -13.64
C VAL A 185 -19.81 -16.10 -13.88
N GLU A 186 -20.26 -16.17 -15.12
CA GLU A 186 -21.69 -16.15 -15.42
C GLU A 186 -22.28 -17.31 -14.65
N ASN A 187 -23.18 -16.99 -13.71
CA ASN A 187 -24.00 -17.98 -13.05
C ASN A 187 -24.79 -18.70 -14.16
N GLU A 188 -24.30 -19.85 -14.63
CA GLU A 188 -25.18 -20.81 -15.26
C GLU A 188 -26.09 -21.34 -14.14
N GLU A 189 -27.30 -20.79 -14.11
CA GLU A 189 -28.42 -21.38 -13.41
C GLU A 189 -28.60 -22.78 -13.96
N PHE A 190 -28.28 -23.75 -13.13
CA PHE A 190 -28.70 -25.14 -13.37
C PHE A 190 -30.24 -25.20 -13.31
N LEU A 191 -30.84 -25.35 -14.48
CA LEU A 191 -32.21 -25.84 -14.62
C LEU A 191 -32.25 -27.34 -14.31
#